data_4ddf83626d36523870d1f05a876f8425
#
_entry.id   4ddf83626d36523870d1f05a876f8425
#
_cell.length_a   1.000
_cell.length_b   1.000
_cell.length_c   1.000
_cell.angle_alpha   90.00
_cell.angle_beta   90.00
_cell.angle_gamma   90.00
#
_symmetry.space_group_name_H-M   'P 1'
#
loop_
_entity.id
_entity.type
_entity.pdbx_description
1 polymer ?
#
loop_
_entity_poly.entity_id
_entity_poly.type
_entity_poly.pdbx_seq_one_letter_code
_entity_poly.pdbx_strand_id
1 'polypeptide(L)'
;WNSVTNAYRTGSVNGELKMPIGKSNDFITTGLQIMYDKAGTIGWTSTHVMPALNYHKSLSTDKNSYLSLGFMGGWIQRRFDPSKATTNSQYDNGGIGENFSNTQFSYLDGSVGMSYNSNLAYNPDNNFFIGAAYHHFNRPNQTFFYRNANIELQPKWVFSGGIKLGVADNAYMTILGDHSKQGGFSETVAGMMYGLKLGDDPINPDYTIHAGAFLRLNDAIIPVVKLDYTPFSFSLSYDANISKLKPSSYGRGGFEISFSYIGFRKSKGEYLLCPRF
;
A
#
# COMPACT_ATOMS: atom_id res chain seq x y z
N TRP A 1 15.71 1.68 3.64
CA TRP A 1 16.42 1.84 4.94
C TRP A 1 17.77 1.12 4.95
N ASN A 2 18.49 1.19 3.83
CA ASN A 2 19.80 0.54 3.68
C ASN A 2 20.91 1.25 4.47
N SER A 3 20.62 2.38 5.05
CA SER A 3 21.55 3.26 5.78
C SER A 3 21.59 2.99 7.28
N VAL A 4 20.70 2.17 7.79
CA VAL A 4 20.70 1.70 9.18
C VAL A 4 21.51 0.42 9.24
N THR A 5 22.29 0.21 10.29
CA THR A 5 23.19 -0.95 10.47
C THR A 5 22.54 -2.30 10.18
N ASN A 6 21.21 -2.40 10.32
CA ASN A 6 20.38 -3.57 9.99
C ASN A 6 19.27 -3.14 9.07
N ALA A 7 19.52 -3.15 7.77
CA ALA A 7 18.61 -2.69 6.74
C ALA A 7 17.26 -3.42 6.78
N TYR A 8 16.18 -2.64 6.74
CA TYR A 8 14.85 -3.15 6.41
C TYR A 8 14.78 -3.50 4.92
N ARG A 9 14.17 -4.62 4.62
CA ARG A 9 13.96 -5.08 3.24
C ARG A 9 12.54 -5.56 3.10
N THR A 10 11.76 -4.86 2.32
CA THR A 10 10.37 -5.21 2.02
C THR A 10 10.24 -5.45 0.52
N GLY A 11 9.55 -6.51 0.17
CA GLY A 11 9.15 -6.81 -1.20
C GLY A 11 7.68 -7.18 -1.24
N SER A 12 6.94 -6.69 -2.24
CA SER A 12 5.54 -7.08 -2.43
C SER A 12 5.25 -7.33 -3.91
N VAL A 13 4.36 -8.29 -4.14
CA VAL A 13 3.80 -8.59 -5.46
C VAL A 13 2.28 -8.58 -5.31
N ASN A 14 1.61 -7.82 -6.17
CA ASN A 14 0.17 -7.71 -6.21
C ASN A 14 -0.32 -8.07 -7.61
N GLY A 15 -1.38 -8.85 -7.68
CA GLY A 15 -2.07 -9.16 -8.93
C GLY A 15 -3.56 -8.98 -8.77
N GLU A 16 -4.20 -8.37 -9.76
CA GLU A 16 -5.65 -8.12 -9.76
C GLU A 16 -6.27 -8.51 -11.09
N LEU A 17 -7.47 -9.04 -11.03
CA LEU A 17 -8.27 -9.39 -12.21
C LEU A 17 -9.66 -8.77 -12.07
N LYS A 18 -10.01 -7.89 -13.02
CA LYS A 18 -11.32 -7.28 -13.15
C LYS A 18 -12.24 -8.16 -13.98
N MET A 19 -13.45 -8.41 -13.49
CA MET A 19 -14.48 -9.23 -14.14
C MET A 19 -15.82 -8.50 -14.13
N PRO A 20 -16.46 -8.27 -15.30
CA PRO A 20 -17.80 -7.70 -15.36
C PRO A 20 -18.85 -8.64 -14.76
N ILE A 21 -19.89 -8.07 -14.17
CA ILE A 21 -21.02 -8.82 -13.61
C ILE A 21 -22.34 -8.32 -14.20
N GLY A 22 -23.16 -9.27 -14.65
CA GLY A 22 -24.50 -8.98 -15.15
C GLY A 22 -24.51 -8.15 -16.41
N LYS A 23 -25.56 -7.32 -16.57
CA LYS A 23 -25.78 -6.42 -17.71
C LYS A 23 -25.55 -4.94 -17.34
N SER A 24 -25.27 -4.68 -16.08
CA SER A 24 -24.92 -3.33 -15.59
C SER A 24 -23.41 -3.12 -15.71
N ASN A 25 -22.95 -1.88 -15.52
CA ASN A 25 -21.52 -1.57 -15.48
C ASN A 25 -20.86 -1.98 -14.15
N ASP A 26 -21.51 -2.88 -13.40
CA ASP A 26 -20.95 -3.44 -12.17
C ASP A 26 -19.83 -4.42 -12.50
N PHE A 27 -18.86 -4.51 -11.62
CA PHE A 27 -17.78 -5.49 -11.78
C PHE A 27 -17.26 -5.99 -10.43
N ILE A 28 -16.59 -7.13 -10.46
CA ILE A 28 -15.79 -7.66 -9.34
C ILE A 28 -14.32 -7.54 -9.71
N THR A 29 -13.50 -7.23 -8.71
CA THR A 29 -12.06 -7.39 -8.78
C THR A 29 -11.64 -8.47 -7.78
N THR A 30 -10.98 -9.50 -8.28
CA THR A 30 -10.28 -10.48 -7.44
C THR A 30 -8.80 -10.13 -7.43
N GLY A 31 -8.18 -10.23 -6.27
CA GLY A 31 -6.76 -9.88 -6.10
C GLY A 31 -6.02 -10.87 -5.22
N LEU A 32 -4.71 -10.85 -5.34
CA LEU A 32 -3.78 -11.53 -4.45
C LEU A 32 -2.62 -10.59 -4.15
N GLN A 33 -2.36 -10.38 -2.87
CA GLN A 33 -1.18 -9.67 -2.39
C GLN A 33 -0.27 -10.67 -1.68
N ILE A 34 1.01 -10.65 -2.05
CA ILE A 34 2.07 -11.36 -1.35
C ILE A 34 3.08 -10.31 -0.90
N MET A 35 3.38 -10.28 0.39
CA MET A 35 4.37 -9.38 0.97
C MET A 35 5.37 -10.17 1.80
N TYR A 36 6.63 -9.79 1.67
CA TYR A 36 7.73 -10.29 2.48
C TYR A 36 8.48 -9.12 3.07
N ASP A 37 8.62 -9.11 4.37
CA ASP A 37 9.35 -8.09 5.11
C ASP A 37 10.39 -8.74 6.02
N LYS A 38 11.59 -8.13 6.05
CA LYS A 38 12.69 -8.57 6.93
C LYS A 38 13.31 -7.36 7.62
N ALA A 39 13.40 -7.43 8.93
CA ALA A 39 13.86 -6.33 9.75
C ALA A 39 14.83 -6.78 10.86
N GLY A 40 15.72 -5.89 11.23
CA GLY A 40 16.56 -5.99 12.41
C GLY A 40 17.62 -7.10 12.37
N THR A 41 18.46 -7.12 13.42
CA THR A 41 19.60 -8.04 13.60
C THR A 41 19.17 -9.48 13.70
N ILE A 42 18.06 -9.74 14.42
CA ILE A 42 17.52 -11.09 14.64
C ILE A 42 16.82 -11.64 13.39
N GLY A 43 16.83 -10.88 12.27
CA GLY A 43 16.21 -11.30 11.03
C GLY A 43 14.70 -11.51 11.18
N TRP A 44 14.02 -10.62 11.92
CA TRP A 44 12.57 -10.63 12.02
C TRP A 44 11.95 -10.62 10.63
N THR A 45 11.20 -11.65 10.31
CA THR A 45 10.61 -11.84 9.00
C THR A 45 9.09 -11.93 9.14
N SER A 46 8.37 -11.21 8.28
CA SER A 46 6.92 -11.29 8.14
C SER A 46 6.56 -11.63 6.70
N THR A 47 5.79 -12.70 6.51
CA THR A 47 5.30 -13.13 5.20
C THR A 47 3.78 -13.07 5.21
N HIS A 48 3.18 -12.40 4.23
CA HIS A 48 1.74 -12.22 4.11
C HIS A 48 1.29 -12.80 2.77
N VAL A 49 0.20 -13.56 2.77
CA VAL A 49 -0.49 -14.04 1.57
C VAL A 49 -1.97 -13.71 1.73
N MET A 50 -2.41 -12.69 1.02
CA MET A 50 -3.69 -12.01 1.25
C MET A 50 -4.52 -11.97 -0.04
N PRO A 51 -5.38 -12.98 -0.32
CA PRO A 51 -6.42 -12.86 -1.33
C PRO A 51 -7.42 -11.75 -0.98
N ALA A 52 -7.91 -11.08 -2.02
CA ALA A 52 -8.87 -9.99 -1.92
C ALA A 52 -10.03 -10.18 -2.92
N LEU A 53 -11.19 -9.68 -2.54
CA LEU A 53 -12.37 -9.63 -3.37
C LEU A 53 -13.03 -8.27 -3.20
N ASN A 54 -13.26 -7.55 -4.30
CA ASN A 54 -13.94 -6.28 -4.31
C ASN A 54 -15.15 -6.33 -5.24
N TYR A 55 -16.29 -5.82 -4.79
CA TYR A 55 -17.45 -5.56 -5.60
C TYR A 55 -17.58 -4.06 -5.87
N HIS A 56 -17.77 -3.70 -7.13
CA HIS A 56 -17.88 -2.32 -7.57
C HIS A 56 -19.26 -2.09 -8.17
N LYS A 57 -20.09 -1.34 -7.46
CA LYS A 57 -21.42 -0.93 -7.89
C LYS A 57 -21.35 0.35 -8.69
N SER A 58 -21.74 0.31 -9.95
CA SER A 58 -21.90 1.51 -10.77
C SER A 58 -23.12 2.30 -10.29
N LEU A 59 -22.89 3.57 -9.91
CA LEU A 59 -23.94 4.50 -9.49
C LEU A 59 -24.29 5.47 -10.61
N SER A 60 -23.34 5.82 -11.47
CA SER A 60 -23.55 6.67 -12.63
C SER A 60 -22.53 6.33 -13.71
N THR A 61 -23.03 6.07 -14.91
CA THR A 61 -22.21 5.83 -16.09
C THR A 61 -21.58 7.11 -16.59
N ASP A 62 -22.34 8.20 -16.62
CA ASP A 62 -21.92 9.50 -17.16
C ASP A 62 -20.77 10.10 -16.36
N LYS A 63 -20.81 9.92 -15.04
CA LYS A 63 -19.77 10.40 -14.12
C LYS A 63 -18.73 9.31 -13.78
N ASN A 64 -18.80 8.13 -14.41
CA ASN A 64 -17.93 6.99 -14.07
C ASN A 64 -17.85 6.77 -12.54
N SER A 65 -19.02 6.78 -11.90
CA SER A 65 -19.15 6.82 -10.43
C SER A 65 -19.38 5.42 -9.88
N TYR A 66 -18.57 5.02 -8.92
CA TYR A 66 -18.61 3.68 -8.30
C TYR A 66 -18.58 3.77 -6.77
N LEU A 67 -19.43 2.95 -6.15
CA LEU A 67 -19.29 2.58 -4.75
C LEU A 67 -18.69 1.16 -4.70
N SER A 68 -17.58 1.02 -4.00
CA SER A 68 -16.85 -0.24 -3.93
C SER A 68 -16.82 -0.76 -2.50
N LEU A 69 -17.04 -2.06 -2.34
CA LEU A 69 -16.92 -2.77 -1.07
C LEU A 69 -15.89 -3.90 -1.25
N GLY A 70 -14.85 -3.90 -0.41
CA GLY A 70 -13.76 -4.84 -0.47
C GLY A 70 -13.61 -5.66 0.79
N PHE A 71 -13.22 -6.91 0.61
CA PHE A 71 -12.80 -7.83 1.65
C PHE A 71 -11.43 -8.40 1.29
N MET A 72 -10.53 -8.44 2.23
CA MET A 72 -9.23 -9.09 2.12
C MET A 72 -9.02 -9.95 3.36
N GLY A 73 -8.60 -11.19 3.16
CA GLY A 73 -8.32 -12.07 4.29
C GLY A 73 -7.32 -13.13 3.88
N GLY A 74 -6.40 -13.46 4.78
CA GLY A 74 -5.34 -14.39 4.43
C GLY A 74 -4.48 -14.80 5.60
N TRP A 75 -3.35 -15.38 5.25
CA TRP A 75 -2.41 -15.97 6.17
C TRP A 75 -1.17 -15.11 6.33
N ILE A 76 -0.77 -14.93 7.60
CA ILE A 76 0.43 -14.20 7.98
C ILE A 76 1.30 -15.10 8.83
N GLN A 77 2.59 -15.17 8.49
CA GLN A 77 3.61 -15.85 9.28
C GLN A 77 4.66 -14.86 9.74
N ARG A 78 5.04 -14.95 11.00
CA ARG A 78 6.16 -14.22 11.57
C ARG A 78 7.18 -15.18 12.15
N ARG A 79 8.46 -14.90 11.94
CA ARG A 79 9.58 -15.67 12.48
C ARG A 79 10.78 -14.78 12.74
N PHE A 80 11.64 -15.23 13.63
CA PHE A 80 12.97 -14.65 13.85
C PHE A 80 14.01 -15.77 14.01
N ASP A 81 15.29 -15.39 13.90
CA ASP A 81 16.43 -16.30 14.03
C ASP A 81 17.08 -16.10 15.41
N PRO A 82 16.87 -17.03 16.38
CA PRO A 82 17.41 -16.89 17.71
C PRO A 82 18.93 -16.96 17.76
N SER A 83 19.58 -17.58 16.76
CA SER A 83 21.05 -17.65 16.70
C SER A 83 21.70 -16.27 16.51
N LYS A 84 20.92 -15.29 16.04
CA LYS A 84 21.35 -13.89 15.84
C LYS A 84 20.94 -12.98 16.99
N ALA A 85 20.24 -13.51 17.98
CA ALA A 85 19.89 -12.74 19.16
C ALA A 85 21.12 -12.47 20.03
N THR A 86 21.26 -11.23 20.49
CA THR A 86 22.24 -10.86 21.49
C THR A 86 21.49 -10.38 22.73
N THR A 87 21.81 -10.94 23.89
CA THR A 87 21.19 -10.62 25.16
C THR A 87 22.20 -10.09 26.16
N ASN A 88 21.75 -9.36 27.15
CA ASN A 88 22.64 -8.88 28.23
C ASN A 88 23.31 -10.04 28.97
N SER A 89 22.63 -11.19 29.13
CA SER A 89 23.17 -12.39 29.79
C SER A 89 24.41 -12.94 29.09
N GLN A 90 24.55 -12.76 27.76
CA GLN A 90 25.76 -13.16 27.04
C GLN A 90 26.97 -12.31 27.43
N TYR A 91 26.74 -11.06 27.81
CA TYR A 91 27.79 -10.14 28.25
C TYR A 91 28.35 -10.54 29.61
N ASP A 92 27.47 -10.98 30.51
CA ASP A 92 27.85 -11.29 31.87
C ASP A 92 28.28 -12.75 32.08
N ASN A 93 27.65 -13.71 31.38
CA ASN A 93 27.76 -15.14 31.66
C ASN A 93 28.07 -16.05 30.47
N GLY A 94 28.29 -15.50 29.30
CA GLY A 94 28.65 -16.26 28.08
C GLY A 94 27.53 -17.08 27.44
N GLY A 95 26.30 -17.06 27.98
CA GLY A 95 25.14 -17.77 27.46
C GLY A 95 23.97 -16.82 27.15
N ILE A 96 23.07 -17.20 26.22
CA ILE A 96 21.93 -16.37 25.82
C ILE A 96 21.02 -16.03 27.00
N GLY A 97 20.95 -16.88 28.01
CA GLY A 97 20.15 -16.66 29.23
C GLY A 97 18.63 -16.69 29.04
N GLU A 98 18.17 -16.71 27.81
CA GLU A 98 16.76 -16.74 27.43
C GLU A 98 16.43 -18.02 26.65
N ASN A 99 15.26 -18.59 26.94
CA ASN A 99 14.79 -19.79 26.24
C ASN A 99 13.68 -19.40 25.25
N PHE A 100 13.98 -19.51 23.96
CA PHE A 100 13.01 -19.26 22.88
C PHE A 100 12.27 -20.56 22.55
N SER A 101 11.11 -20.79 23.18
CA SER A 101 10.31 -21.99 22.93
C SER A 101 9.73 -22.03 21.52
N ASN A 102 9.34 -20.88 20.98
CA ASN A 102 8.82 -20.74 19.63
C ASN A 102 9.55 -19.60 18.89
N THR A 103 10.08 -19.90 17.73
CA THR A 103 10.76 -18.92 16.86
C THR A 103 9.90 -18.48 15.68
N GLN A 104 8.69 -19.04 15.59
CA GLN A 104 7.73 -18.70 14.55
C GLN A 104 6.30 -18.87 15.04
N PHE A 105 5.40 -18.06 14.51
CA PHE A 105 3.95 -18.23 14.63
C PHE A 105 3.23 -17.75 13.37
N SER A 106 2.01 -18.23 13.18
CA SER A 106 1.15 -17.80 12.08
C SER A 106 -0.28 -17.59 12.56
N TYR A 107 -0.99 -16.74 11.85
CA TYR A 107 -2.39 -16.43 12.12
C TYR A 107 -3.13 -16.06 10.84
N LEU A 108 -4.46 -16.12 10.89
CA LEU A 108 -5.33 -15.58 9.87
C LEU A 108 -5.66 -14.13 10.22
N ASP A 109 -5.67 -13.29 9.21
CA ASP A 109 -6.01 -11.88 9.34
C ASP A 109 -7.08 -11.49 8.34
N GLY A 110 -7.89 -10.50 8.69
CA GLY A 110 -8.97 -10.02 7.84
C GLY A 110 -9.11 -8.51 7.85
N SER A 111 -9.53 -7.98 6.70
CA SER A 111 -9.74 -6.55 6.48
C SER A 111 -10.98 -6.33 5.63
N VAL A 112 -11.69 -5.24 5.89
CA VAL A 112 -12.80 -4.78 5.06
C VAL A 112 -12.61 -3.31 4.73
N GLY A 113 -13.08 -2.89 3.56
CA GLY A 113 -12.98 -1.50 3.15
C GLY A 113 -14.10 -1.12 2.20
N MET A 114 -14.35 0.17 2.15
CA MET A 114 -15.32 0.78 1.26
C MET A 114 -14.69 2.01 0.63
N SER A 115 -14.98 2.25 -0.64
CA SER A 115 -14.55 3.47 -1.31
C SER A 115 -15.63 3.96 -2.27
N TYR A 116 -15.64 5.27 -2.46
CA TYR A 116 -16.45 5.95 -3.46
C TYR A 116 -15.52 6.75 -4.36
N ASN A 117 -15.69 6.60 -5.68
CA ASN A 117 -14.99 7.38 -6.67
C ASN A 117 -15.94 7.93 -7.71
N SER A 118 -15.63 9.09 -8.27
CA SER A 118 -16.44 9.73 -9.31
C SER A 118 -15.63 10.76 -10.08
N ASN A 119 -15.98 10.95 -11.34
CA ASN A 119 -15.55 12.13 -12.07
C ASN A 119 -16.28 13.38 -11.53
N LEU A 120 -15.59 14.50 -11.43
CA LEU A 120 -16.15 15.79 -11.00
C LEU A 120 -16.91 16.49 -12.12
N ALA A 121 -16.50 16.24 -13.39
CA ALA A 121 -17.12 16.77 -14.59
C ALA A 121 -16.98 15.74 -15.72
N TYR A 122 -17.34 16.11 -16.94
CA TYR A 122 -17.14 15.26 -18.13
C TYR A 122 -15.67 15.07 -18.53
N ASN A 123 -14.75 15.82 -17.93
CA ASN A 123 -13.31 15.66 -18.14
C ASN A 123 -12.79 14.47 -17.30
N PRO A 124 -12.21 13.44 -17.92
CA PRO A 124 -11.67 12.27 -17.23
C PRO A 124 -10.46 12.59 -16.33
N ASP A 125 -9.82 13.75 -16.50
CA ASP A 125 -8.73 14.20 -15.63
C ASP A 125 -9.25 14.86 -14.33
N ASN A 126 -10.56 15.12 -14.25
CA ASN A 126 -11.18 15.66 -13.04
C ASN A 126 -11.94 14.56 -12.31
N ASN A 127 -11.30 13.93 -11.37
CA ASN A 127 -11.91 12.87 -10.58
C ASN A 127 -11.46 12.94 -9.12
N PHE A 128 -12.19 12.26 -8.25
CA PHE A 128 -11.83 12.12 -6.85
C PHE A 128 -12.21 10.74 -6.32
N PHE A 129 -11.60 10.36 -5.23
CA PHE A 129 -12.03 9.24 -4.44
C PHE A 129 -11.94 9.54 -2.94
N ILE A 130 -12.76 8.83 -2.18
CA ILE A 130 -12.67 8.75 -0.72
C ILE A 130 -12.84 7.29 -0.33
N GLY A 131 -12.16 6.86 0.72
CA GLY A 131 -12.24 5.49 1.19
C GLY A 131 -12.00 5.37 2.68
N ALA A 132 -12.51 4.28 3.24
CA ALA A 132 -12.23 3.87 4.60
C ALA A 132 -12.00 2.36 4.63
N ALA A 133 -11.01 1.92 5.42
CA ALA A 133 -10.72 0.52 5.63
C ALA A 133 -10.54 0.22 7.12
N TYR A 134 -10.94 -0.99 7.50
CA TYR A 134 -10.80 -1.53 8.84
C TYR A 134 -10.04 -2.84 8.76
N HIS A 135 -8.78 -2.80 9.19
CA HIS A 135 -7.88 -3.94 9.19
C HIS A 135 -7.88 -4.65 10.54
N HIS A 136 -7.51 -5.94 10.51
CA HIS A 136 -7.40 -6.76 11.72
C HIS A 136 -8.71 -6.87 12.50
N PHE A 137 -9.86 -6.95 11.80
CA PHE A 137 -11.17 -6.97 12.43
C PHE A 137 -11.37 -8.22 13.31
N ASN A 138 -10.67 -9.31 13.02
CA ASN A 138 -10.67 -10.56 13.78
C ASN A 138 -9.70 -10.55 14.96
N ARG A 139 -8.93 -9.46 15.19
CA ARG A 139 -7.97 -9.26 16.28
C ARG A 139 -7.10 -10.51 16.52
N PRO A 140 -6.33 -10.96 15.54
CA PRO A 140 -5.57 -12.20 15.67
C PRO A 140 -4.58 -12.11 16.81
N ASN A 141 -4.39 -13.23 17.50
CA ASN A 141 -3.40 -13.30 18.58
C ASN A 141 -1.99 -13.37 18.00
N GLN A 142 -1.10 -12.49 18.49
CA GLN A 142 0.28 -12.35 18.03
C GLN A 142 1.24 -12.66 19.17
N THR A 143 1.59 -13.92 19.38
CA THR A 143 2.51 -14.30 20.45
C THR A 143 3.46 -15.41 20.04
N PHE A 144 4.72 -15.27 20.43
CA PHE A 144 5.70 -16.36 20.43
C PHE A 144 5.62 -17.21 21.69
N PHE A 145 4.88 -16.75 22.71
CA PHE A 145 4.71 -17.47 23.97
C PHE A 145 3.49 -18.38 23.92
N TYR A 146 3.54 -19.45 24.66
CA TYR A 146 2.43 -20.40 24.74
C TYR A 146 1.14 -19.72 25.23
N ARG A 147 0.05 -20.16 24.73
CA ARG A 147 -1.41 -19.94 24.89
C ARG A 147 -1.95 -19.03 26.02
N ASN A 148 -1.15 -18.60 26.98
CA ASN A 148 -1.62 -17.84 28.15
C ASN A 148 -1.40 -16.32 28.03
N ALA A 149 -0.68 -15.83 27.03
CA ALA A 149 -0.55 -14.40 26.76
C ALA A 149 -1.49 -14.01 25.62
N ASN A 150 -2.59 -13.39 25.97
CA ASN A 150 -3.56 -12.89 24.99
C ASN A 150 -3.06 -11.54 24.46
N ILE A 151 -2.18 -11.58 23.46
CA ILE A 151 -1.62 -10.40 22.81
C ILE A 151 -2.32 -10.22 21.45
N GLU A 152 -3.46 -9.57 21.49
CA GLU A 152 -4.25 -9.30 20.30
C GLU A 152 -3.65 -8.17 19.46
N LEU A 153 -3.64 -8.35 18.14
CA LEU A 153 -3.35 -7.29 17.19
C LEU A 153 -4.48 -6.26 17.22
N GLN A 154 -4.13 -5.03 17.56
CA GLN A 154 -5.10 -3.94 17.58
C GLN A 154 -5.63 -3.66 16.19
N PRO A 155 -6.94 -3.44 16.03
CA PRO A 155 -7.52 -3.03 14.77
C PRO A 155 -6.91 -1.72 14.27
N LYS A 156 -6.79 -1.60 12.93
CA LYS A 156 -6.29 -0.40 12.27
C LYS A 156 -7.37 0.20 11.37
N TRP A 157 -7.68 1.47 11.59
CA TRP A 157 -8.47 2.28 10.69
C TRP A 157 -7.57 2.99 9.69
N VAL A 158 -8.00 3.04 8.43
CA VAL A 158 -7.34 3.81 7.37
C VAL A 158 -8.41 4.61 6.64
N PHE A 159 -8.17 5.92 6.50
CA PHE A 159 -8.98 6.83 5.72
C PHE A 159 -8.13 7.37 4.59
N SER A 160 -8.59 7.22 3.36
CA SER A 160 -7.86 7.62 2.16
C SER A 160 -8.71 8.58 1.34
N GLY A 161 -8.07 9.51 0.68
CA GLY A 161 -8.74 10.40 -0.26
C GLY A 161 -7.78 10.98 -1.26
N GLY A 162 -8.31 11.29 -2.44
CA GLY A 162 -7.53 11.92 -3.48
C GLY A 162 -8.40 12.66 -4.47
N ILE A 163 -7.80 13.65 -5.10
CA ILE A 163 -8.40 14.42 -6.17
C ILE A 163 -7.38 14.61 -7.29
N LYS A 164 -7.81 14.37 -8.51
CA LYS A 164 -7.06 14.64 -9.73
C LYS A 164 -7.75 15.78 -10.47
N LEU A 165 -6.99 16.80 -10.85
CA LEU A 165 -7.47 18.00 -11.52
C LEU A 165 -6.66 18.28 -12.78
N GLY A 166 -7.31 18.35 -13.92
CA GLY A 166 -6.73 18.84 -15.18
C GLY A 166 -6.35 20.31 -15.02
N VAL A 167 -5.10 20.64 -15.25
CA VAL A 167 -4.57 22.02 -15.18
C VAL A 167 -4.25 22.59 -16.57
N ALA A 168 -4.07 21.71 -17.56
CA ALA A 168 -3.93 22.01 -18.97
C ALA A 168 -4.38 20.81 -19.82
N ASP A 169 -4.47 20.93 -21.12
CA ASP A 169 -4.86 19.83 -22.00
C ASP A 169 -3.93 18.61 -21.87
N ASN A 170 -2.65 18.88 -21.65
CA ASN A 170 -1.60 17.87 -21.51
C ASN A 170 -1.06 17.72 -20.09
N ALA A 171 -1.72 18.30 -19.09
CA ALA A 171 -1.21 18.26 -17.71
C ALA A 171 -2.32 18.19 -16.67
N TYR A 172 -2.01 17.54 -15.54
CA TYR A 172 -2.90 17.45 -14.40
C TYR A 172 -2.12 17.42 -13.08
N MET A 173 -2.80 17.75 -12.01
CA MET A 173 -2.30 17.66 -10.66
C MET A 173 -3.11 16.62 -9.87
N THR A 174 -2.42 15.77 -9.13
CA THR A 174 -3.05 14.80 -8.22
C THR A 174 -2.65 15.14 -6.79
N ILE A 175 -3.63 15.27 -5.91
CA ILE A 175 -3.43 15.46 -4.47
C ILE A 175 -3.97 14.21 -3.78
N LEU A 176 -3.16 13.61 -2.91
CA LEU A 176 -3.49 12.37 -2.19
C LEU A 176 -3.26 12.56 -0.70
N GLY A 177 -4.05 11.88 0.10
CA GLY A 177 -3.88 11.85 1.54
C GLY A 177 -4.42 10.57 2.17
N ASP A 178 -3.66 10.06 3.12
CA ASP A 178 -4.00 8.89 3.92
C ASP A 178 -3.82 9.21 5.40
N HIS A 179 -4.78 8.80 6.22
CA HIS A 179 -4.68 8.84 7.66
C HIS A 179 -4.96 7.45 8.24
N SER A 180 -4.04 6.93 9.02
CA SER A 180 -4.21 5.65 9.69
C SER A 180 -4.12 5.77 11.19
N LYS A 181 -4.89 4.93 11.92
CA LYS A 181 -4.88 4.86 13.38
C LYS A 181 -4.94 3.41 13.83
N GLN A 182 -3.98 3.01 14.67
CA GLN A 182 -3.91 1.68 15.28
C GLN A 182 -3.52 1.80 16.74
N GLY A 183 -4.40 1.35 17.64
CA GLY A 183 -4.18 1.53 19.08
C GLY A 183 -3.99 3.01 19.45
N GLY A 184 -2.87 3.31 20.11
CA GLY A 184 -2.48 4.68 20.48
C GLY A 184 -1.71 5.45 19.41
N PHE A 185 -1.41 4.85 18.25
CA PHE A 185 -0.57 5.43 17.20
C PHE A 185 -1.41 5.88 16.01
N SER A 186 -1.00 6.99 15.40
CA SER A 186 -1.58 7.49 14.16
C SER A 186 -0.48 7.95 13.21
N GLU A 187 -0.74 7.83 11.92
CA GLU A 187 0.14 8.28 10.86
C GLU A 187 -0.70 9.02 9.82
N THR A 188 -0.19 10.11 9.31
CA THR A 188 -0.78 10.86 8.21
C THR A 188 0.26 11.08 7.14
N VAL A 189 -0.08 10.70 5.91
CA VAL A 189 0.73 10.96 4.72
C VAL A 189 -0.11 11.77 3.76
N ALA A 190 0.40 12.89 3.27
CA ALA A 190 -0.29 13.68 2.26
C ALA A 190 0.73 14.29 1.30
N GLY A 191 0.32 14.49 0.06
CA GLY A 191 1.22 15.04 -0.94
C GLY A 191 0.54 15.33 -2.26
N MET A 192 1.34 15.78 -3.21
CA MET A 192 0.88 16.09 -4.55
C MET A 192 1.87 15.63 -5.61
N MET A 193 1.35 15.35 -6.78
CA MET A 193 2.12 15.01 -7.99
C MET A 193 1.58 15.81 -9.16
N TYR A 194 2.48 16.33 -9.98
CA TYR A 194 2.17 16.93 -11.26
C TYR A 194 2.43 15.90 -12.36
N GLY A 195 1.45 15.66 -13.23
CA GLY A 195 1.53 14.73 -14.36
C GLY A 195 1.56 15.50 -15.66
N LEU A 196 2.59 15.27 -16.48
CA LEU A 196 2.76 15.84 -17.82
C LEU A 196 2.60 14.72 -18.85
N LYS A 197 1.59 14.85 -19.69
CA LYS A 197 1.30 13.95 -20.82
C LYS A 197 2.16 14.36 -22.02
N LEU A 198 2.85 13.43 -22.62
CA LEU A 198 3.73 13.61 -23.77
C LEU A 198 3.25 12.75 -24.94
N GLY A 199 3.27 13.31 -26.14
CA GLY A 199 2.74 12.72 -27.37
C GLY A 199 1.81 13.69 -28.08
N ASP A 200 1.37 13.33 -29.28
CA ASP A 200 0.54 14.18 -30.14
C ASP A 200 -0.93 14.23 -29.66
N ASP A 201 -1.39 13.21 -28.93
CA ASP A 201 -2.76 13.11 -28.42
C ASP A 201 -2.79 13.15 -26.87
N PRO A 202 -3.26 14.24 -26.25
CA PRO A 202 -3.40 14.33 -24.79
C PRO A 202 -4.39 13.33 -24.18
N ILE A 203 -5.28 12.75 -24.98
CA ILE A 203 -6.24 11.74 -24.51
C ILE A 203 -5.55 10.37 -24.40
N ASN A 204 -4.66 10.07 -25.36
CA ASN A 204 -3.89 8.83 -25.40
C ASN A 204 -2.40 9.14 -25.52
N PRO A 205 -1.78 9.68 -24.47
CA PRO A 205 -0.38 10.08 -24.51
C PRO A 205 0.53 8.86 -24.65
N ASP A 206 1.64 9.03 -25.37
CA ASP A 206 2.68 8.00 -25.49
C ASP A 206 3.33 7.73 -24.13
N TYR A 207 3.56 8.81 -23.38
CA TYR A 207 4.14 8.78 -22.03
C TYR A 207 3.43 9.77 -21.12
N THR A 208 3.43 9.47 -19.82
CA THR A 208 3.12 10.47 -18.82
C THR A 208 4.22 10.46 -17.75
N ILE A 209 4.84 11.60 -17.55
CA ILE A 209 5.85 11.77 -16.49
C ILE A 209 5.19 12.45 -15.30
N HIS A 210 5.40 11.90 -14.13
CA HIS A 210 4.91 12.49 -12.88
C HIS A 210 6.08 12.84 -11.97
N ALA A 211 6.00 14.00 -11.35
CA ALA A 211 6.93 14.40 -10.31
C ALA A 211 6.17 15.04 -9.16
N GLY A 212 6.58 14.75 -7.95
CA GLY A 212 5.91 15.27 -6.77
C GLY A 212 6.60 14.91 -5.47
N ALA A 213 5.95 15.23 -4.37
CA ALA A 213 6.43 14.88 -3.05
C ALA A 213 5.26 14.63 -2.10
N PHE A 214 5.49 13.72 -1.15
CA PHE A 214 4.61 13.45 -0.03
C PHE A 214 5.30 13.81 1.28
N LEU A 215 4.50 14.20 2.24
CA LEU A 215 4.93 14.45 3.62
C LEU A 215 4.27 13.41 4.52
N ARG A 216 5.08 12.59 5.19
CA ARG A 216 4.67 11.81 6.35
C ARG A 216 4.86 12.71 7.56
N LEU A 217 3.76 13.14 8.16
CA LEU A 217 3.77 14.15 9.22
C LEU A 217 4.70 13.73 10.37
N ASN A 218 5.61 14.65 10.74
CA ASN A 218 6.61 14.48 11.79
C ASN A 218 7.64 13.35 11.56
N ASP A 219 7.73 12.82 10.35
CA ASP A 219 8.61 11.69 10.07
C ASP A 219 9.48 11.90 8.82
N ALA A 220 8.91 12.06 7.64
CA ALA A 220 9.67 12.04 6.40
C ALA A 220 9.10 12.94 5.30
N ILE A 221 9.97 13.38 4.39
CA ILE A 221 9.61 13.92 3.09
C ILE A 221 9.96 12.88 2.04
N ILE A 222 9.04 12.63 1.11
CA ILE A 222 9.12 11.54 0.14
C ILE A 222 8.99 12.12 -1.27
N PRO A 223 10.07 12.57 -1.92
CA PRO A 223 10.05 12.89 -3.34
C PRO A 223 9.76 11.64 -4.16
N VAL A 224 8.95 11.79 -5.22
CA VAL A 224 8.51 10.72 -6.10
C VAL A 224 8.63 11.16 -7.55
N VAL A 225 9.13 10.25 -8.39
CA VAL A 225 9.07 10.35 -9.85
C VAL A 225 8.43 9.09 -10.38
N LYS A 226 7.50 9.24 -11.33
CA LYS A 226 6.81 8.11 -11.97
C LYS A 226 6.75 8.33 -13.48
N LEU A 227 6.93 7.25 -14.23
CA LEU A 227 6.78 7.20 -15.68
C LEU A 227 5.71 6.17 -16.03
N ASP A 228 4.66 6.61 -16.70
CA ASP A 228 3.67 5.73 -17.31
C ASP A 228 3.98 5.62 -18.82
N TYR A 229 4.17 4.40 -19.27
CA TYR A 229 4.34 4.00 -20.67
C TYR A 229 3.48 2.76 -20.90
N THR A 230 2.26 2.99 -21.36
CA THR A 230 1.25 1.92 -21.51
C THR A 230 1.80 0.71 -22.28
N PRO A 231 1.74 -0.51 -21.73
CA PRO A 231 1.00 -0.95 -20.53
C PRO A 231 1.81 -0.93 -19.21
N PHE A 232 2.98 -0.32 -19.19
CA PHE A 232 3.92 -0.34 -18.07
C PHE A 232 3.87 0.97 -17.26
N SER A 233 4.18 0.87 -15.99
CA SER A 233 4.39 2.01 -15.11
C SER A 233 5.57 1.74 -14.17
N PHE A 234 6.45 2.73 -14.05
CA PHE A 234 7.62 2.69 -13.16
C PHE A 234 7.56 3.85 -12.19
N SER A 235 7.86 3.62 -10.93
CA SER A 235 8.05 4.71 -9.98
C SER A 235 9.27 4.49 -9.12
N LEU A 236 9.86 5.62 -8.72
CA LEU A 236 10.98 5.70 -7.80
C LEU A 236 10.64 6.74 -6.74
N SER A 237 10.79 6.38 -5.49
CA SER A 237 10.68 7.31 -4.36
C SER A 237 11.86 7.17 -3.41
N TYR A 238 12.08 8.23 -2.63
CA TYR A 238 13.10 8.25 -1.60
C TYR A 238 12.52 8.81 -0.31
N ASP A 239 12.50 8.00 0.73
CA ASP A 239 11.99 8.38 2.05
C ASP A 239 13.11 9.12 2.82
N ALA A 240 13.08 10.44 2.83
CA ALA A 240 14.06 11.29 3.52
C ALA A 240 13.58 11.59 4.95
N ASN A 241 14.23 11.01 5.94
CA ASN A 241 13.87 11.15 7.34
C ASN A 241 14.11 12.60 7.84
N ILE A 242 13.07 13.23 8.36
CA ILE A 242 13.10 14.55 9.00
C ILE A 242 12.76 14.50 10.50
N SER A 243 12.46 13.31 11.02
CA SER A 243 12.06 13.09 12.42
C SER A 243 13.24 13.22 13.39
N LYS A 244 12.94 13.08 14.67
CA LYS A 244 13.95 13.01 15.75
C LYS A 244 14.93 11.84 15.60
N LEU A 245 14.65 10.88 14.72
CA LEU A 245 15.56 9.78 14.37
C LEU A 245 16.62 10.16 13.35
N LYS A 246 16.58 11.39 12.80
CA LYS A 246 17.55 11.90 11.84
C LYS A 246 19.01 11.71 12.28
N PRO A 247 19.40 11.94 13.54
CA PRO A 247 20.78 11.71 13.98
C PRO A 247 21.19 10.23 13.86
N SER A 248 20.31 9.31 14.22
CA SER A 248 20.57 7.85 14.16
C SER A 248 20.62 7.30 12.74
N SER A 249 19.92 7.91 11.82
CA SER A 249 19.91 7.56 10.39
C SER A 249 20.90 8.38 9.57
N TYR A 250 21.63 9.32 10.18
CA TYR A 250 22.47 10.32 9.48
C TYR A 250 21.71 11.08 8.39
N GLY A 251 20.40 11.26 8.57
CA GLY A 251 19.51 11.88 7.59
C GLY A 251 19.27 11.02 6.33
N ARG A 252 19.76 9.79 6.31
CA ARG A 252 19.56 8.86 5.20
C ARG A 252 18.20 8.19 5.33
N GLY A 253 17.61 7.87 4.19
CA GLY A 253 16.32 7.22 4.10
C GLY A 253 16.38 5.90 3.32
N GLY A 254 15.25 5.50 2.76
CA GLY A 254 15.11 4.30 1.95
C GLY A 254 14.65 4.62 0.53
N PHE A 255 15.17 3.88 -0.44
CA PHE A 255 14.65 3.88 -1.80
C PHE A 255 13.51 2.88 -1.93
N GLU A 256 12.46 3.28 -2.65
CA GLU A 256 11.40 2.38 -3.08
C GLU A 256 11.28 2.42 -4.61
N ILE A 257 11.20 1.24 -5.21
CA ILE A 257 11.02 1.06 -6.65
C ILE A 257 9.74 0.27 -6.84
N SER A 258 8.84 0.78 -7.68
CA SER A 258 7.64 0.05 -8.07
C SER A 258 7.61 -0.15 -9.58
N PHE A 259 7.13 -1.30 -9.98
CA PHE A 259 6.83 -1.63 -11.36
C PHE A 259 5.42 -2.20 -11.44
N SER A 260 4.62 -1.72 -12.38
CA SER A 260 3.31 -2.29 -12.66
C SER A 260 3.08 -2.52 -14.14
N TYR A 261 2.25 -3.51 -14.42
CA TYR A 261 1.80 -3.88 -15.76
C TYR A 261 0.27 -3.96 -15.77
N ILE A 262 -0.37 -3.24 -16.68
CA ILE A 262 -1.83 -3.24 -16.85
C ILE A 262 -2.16 -3.87 -18.20
N GLY A 263 -2.55 -5.14 -18.17
CA GLY A 263 -2.99 -5.86 -19.35
C GLY A 263 -4.50 -5.77 -19.56
N PHE A 264 -4.91 -5.62 -20.82
CA PHE A 264 -6.33 -5.63 -21.20
C PHE A 264 -6.69 -7.01 -21.75
N ARG A 265 -7.63 -7.69 -21.08
CA ARG A 265 -8.22 -8.90 -21.64
C ARG A 265 -9.29 -8.50 -22.66
N LYS A 266 -9.18 -8.94 -23.91
CA LYS A 266 -10.25 -8.79 -24.89
C LYS A 266 -11.51 -9.48 -24.38
N SER A 267 -12.50 -8.72 -23.93
CA SER A 267 -13.84 -9.21 -23.67
C SER A 267 -14.60 -9.20 -25.00
N LYS A 268 -15.35 -10.25 -25.29
CA LYS A 268 -16.31 -10.26 -26.41
C LYS A 268 -17.49 -9.34 -26.02
N GLY A 269 -17.46 -8.09 -26.48
CA GLY A 269 -18.53 -7.10 -26.33
C GLY A 269 -18.31 -6.15 -25.15
N GLU A 270 -18.34 -4.86 -25.46
CA GLU A 270 -18.36 -3.66 -24.63
C GLU A 270 -17.09 -3.37 -23.80
N TYR A 271 -16.57 -2.16 -24.02
CA TYR A 271 -15.45 -1.59 -23.27
C TYR A 271 -15.90 -1.26 -21.85
N LEU A 272 -15.44 -1.99 -20.86
CA LEU A 272 -15.61 -1.62 -19.47
C LEU A 272 -14.68 -0.44 -19.15
N LEU A 273 -15.29 0.70 -18.88
CA LEU A 273 -14.55 1.85 -18.37
C LEU A 273 -13.91 1.46 -17.03
N CYS A 274 -12.61 1.67 -16.91
CA CYS A 274 -11.93 1.53 -15.62
C CYS A 274 -11.95 2.87 -14.91
N PRO A 275 -12.21 2.92 -13.59
CA PRO A 275 -11.86 4.09 -12.80
C PRO A 275 -10.37 4.37 -13.02
N ARG A 276 -10.03 5.59 -13.42
CA ARG A 276 -8.63 6.04 -13.59
C ARG A 276 -8.25 6.82 -12.34
N PHE A 277 -7.32 6.31 -11.58
CA PHE A 277 -6.68 7.03 -10.48
C PHE A 277 -5.19 7.17 -10.76
#